data_890d54fe5351b76c2a92b41650e93b73
#
_entry.id   890d54fe5351b76c2a92b41650e93b73
#
_cell.length_a   1.000
_cell.length_b   1.000
_cell.length_c   1.000
_cell.angle_alpha   90.00
_cell.angle_beta   90.00
_cell.angle_gamma   90.00
#
_symmetry.space_group_name_H-M   'P 1'
#
loop_
_entity.id
_entity.type
_entity.pdbx_description
1 polymer ?
#
loop_
_entity_poly.entity_id
_entity_poly.type
_entity_poly.pdbx_seq_one_letter_code
_entity_poly.pdbx_strand_id
1 'polypeptide(L)'
;MLICRDWIDGVVEPFVYYTPAVAALTPARRGKLDAACTQALARYPEVARVFAKSNHPALCPEPADQTLDALVCRSLPDNAGDLYIATRPGSFFDPNLARGRGVNHGSPYLFDRTVPLFVRGADLNGAGQEQTGPVRPSDFTATAAARLGIQPPAGAALGRDLLSTSR
;
A
#
# COMPACT_ATOMS: atom_id res chain seq x y z
N MET A 1 27.69 -15.59 -10.63
CA MET A 1 27.09 -14.26 -10.42
C MET A 1 25.59 -14.41 -10.60
N LEU A 2 24.76 -14.06 -9.60
CA LEU A 2 23.30 -14.12 -9.73
C LEU A 2 22.87 -12.90 -10.55
N ILE A 3 22.34 -13.11 -11.75
CA ILE A 3 21.78 -12.03 -12.57
C ILE A 3 20.28 -11.95 -12.22
N CYS A 4 19.82 -10.83 -11.68
CA CYS A 4 18.46 -10.64 -11.21
C CYS A 4 17.41 -11.05 -12.27
N ARG A 5 17.63 -10.70 -13.53
CA ARG A 5 16.71 -10.97 -14.64
C ARG A 5 16.29 -12.44 -14.76
N ASP A 6 17.20 -13.37 -14.50
CA ASP A 6 16.95 -14.81 -14.69
C ASP A 6 16.03 -15.40 -13.61
N TRP A 7 15.74 -14.62 -12.57
CA TRP A 7 14.95 -15.04 -11.42
C TRP A 7 13.60 -14.31 -11.33
N ILE A 8 13.31 -13.40 -12.27
CA ILE A 8 12.03 -12.68 -12.30
C ILE A 8 11.04 -13.47 -13.16
N ASP A 9 9.89 -13.78 -12.57
CA ASP A 9 8.74 -14.37 -13.25
C ASP A 9 7.86 -13.28 -13.87
N GLY A 10 7.64 -12.18 -13.14
CA GLY A 10 6.82 -11.08 -13.61
C GLY A 10 6.91 -9.83 -12.76
N VAL A 11 6.38 -8.75 -13.32
CA VAL A 11 6.18 -7.48 -12.63
C VAL A 11 4.71 -7.12 -12.72
N VAL A 12 4.08 -6.98 -11.56
CA VAL A 12 2.72 -6.45 -11.41
C VAL A 12 2.80 -5.27 -10.45
N GLU A 13 2.81 -4.10 -11.01
CA GLU A 13 3.08 -2.85 -10.34
C GLU A 13 2.37 -2.69 -8.99
N PRO A 14 3.09 -2.31 -7.95
CA PRO A 14 4.53 -1.99 -7.87
C PRO A 14 5.41 -3.19 -7.49
N PHE A 15 4.95 -4.42 -7.65
CA PHE A 15 5.60 -5.63 -7.18
C PHE A 15 6.39 -6.35 -8.26
N VAL A 16 7.52 -6.94 -7.87
CA VAL A 16 8.28 -7.92 -8.65
C VAL A 16 8.08 -9.28 -8.02
N TYR A 17 7.79 -10.27 -8.84
CA TYR A 17 7.63 -11.65 -8.43
C TYR A 17 8.78 -12.48 -8.98
N TYR A 18 9.34 -13.31 -8.12
CA TYR A 18 10.39 -14.24 -8.52
C TYR A 18 9.81 -15.56 -9.03
N THR A 19 10.62 -16.25 -9.81
CA THR A 19 10.28 -17.61 -10.24
C THR A 19 10.15 -18.56 -9.04
N PRO A 20 9.33 -19.63 -9.13
CA PRO A 20 9.19 -20.61 -8.07
C PRO A 20 10.51 -21.25 -7.61
N ALA A 21 11.52 -21.29 -8.49
CA ALA A 21 12.85 -21.83 -8.17
C ALA A 21 13.54 -21.11 -7.00
N VAL A 22 13.14 -19.86 -6.70
CA VAL A 22 13.68 -19.09 -5.58
C VAL A 22 13.33 -19.72 -4.23
N ALA A 23 12.23 -20.45 -4.13
CA ALA A 23 11.84 -21.15 -2.90
C ALA A 23 12.87 -22.22 -2.47
N ALA A 24 13.67 -22.75 -3.39
CA ALA A 24 14.73 -23.72 -3.11
C ALA A 24 16.05 -23.07 -2.69
N LEU A 25 16.17 -21.76 -2.69
CA LEU A 25 17.38 -21.05 -2.30
C LEU A 25 17.53 -21.06 -0.78
N THR A 26 18.78 -21.23 -0.32
CA THR A 26 19.09 -20.96 1.09
C THR A 26 18.88 -19.48 1.43
N PRO A 27 18.60 -19.12 2.70
CA PRO A 27 18.41 -17.71 3.09
C PRO A 27 19.58 -16.80 2.66
N ALA A 28 20.83 -17.29 2.75
CA ALA A 28 22.00 -16.53 2.33
C ALA A 28 22.03 -16.27 0.81
N ARG A 29 21.61 -17.24 -0.01
CA ARG A 29 21.51 -17.08 -1.47
C ARG A 29 20.34 -16.19 -1.85
N ARG A 30 19.23 -16.33 -1.15
CA ARG A 30 18.06 -15.44 -1.30
C ARG A 30 18.45 -13.99 -1.02
N GLY A 31 19.12 -13.72 0.10
CA GLY A 31 19.57 -12.36 0.43
C GLY A 31 20.52 -11.76 -0.62
N LYS A 32 21.40 -12.58 -1.22
CA LYS A 32 22.25 -12.13 -2.33
C LYS A 32 21.44 -11.80 -3.60
N LEU A 33 20.40 -12.56 -3.89
CA LEU A 33 19.51 -12.30 -5.00
C LEU A 33 18.74 -11.00 -4.77
N ASP A 34 18.14 -10.84 -3.58
CA ASP A 34 17.40 -9.63 -3.21
C ASP A 34 18.28 -8.39 -3.31
N ALA A 35 19.53 -8.46 -2.83
CA ALA A 35 20.48 -7.36 -2.93
C ALA A 35 20.85 -7.03 -4.39
N ALA A 36 21.06 -8.04 -5.22
CA ALA A 36 21.40 -7.84 -6.64
C ALA A 36 20.21 -7.21 -7.39
N CYS A 37 19.00 -7.67 -7.13
CA CYS A 37 17.80 -7.12 -7.76
C CYS A 37 17.50 -5.69 -7.27
N THR A 38 17.62 -5.44 -5.99
CA THR A 38 17.48 -4.10 -5.40
C THR A 38 18.46 -3.13 -6.02
N GLN A 39 19.73 -3.52 -6.14
CA GLN A 39 20.77 -2.69 -6.76
C GLN A 39 20.49 -2.42 -8.25
N ALA A 40 20.01 -3.42 -8.98
CA ALA A 40 19.70 -3.26 -10.40
C ALA A 40 18.53 -2.28 -10.61
N LEU A 41 17.47 -2.40 -9.83
CA LEU A 41 16.30 -1.54 -9.91
C LEU A 41 16.57 -0.11 -9.40
N ALA A 42 17.41 0.04 -8.39
CA ALA A 42 17.78 1.36 -7.86
C ALA A 42 18.60 2.23 -8.84
N ARG A 43 19.01 1.70 -9.99
CA ARG A 43 19.69 2.48 -11.04
C ARG A 43 18.73 3.37 -11.85
N TYR A 44 17.44 3.09 -11.80
CA TYR A 44 16.44 3.91 -12.48
C TYR A 44 16.19 5.20 -11.68
N PRO A 45 16.30 6.38 -12.29
CA PRO A 45 16.18 7.65 -11.56
C PRO A 45 14.81 7.88 -10.94
N GLU A 46 13.78 7.23 -11.46
CA GLU A 46 12.40 7.30 -10.96
C GLU A 46 12.20 6.45 -9.71
N VAL A 47 13.10 5.51 -9.43
CA VAL A 47 13.03 4.65 -8.25
C VAL A 47 13.58 5.40 -7.04
N ALA A 48 12.74 5.56 -6.02
CA ALA A 48 13.19 6.09 -4.73
C ALA A 48 13.89 5.01 -3.92
N ARG A 49 13.27 3.81 -3.84
CA ARG A 49 13.78 2.69 -3.06
C ARG A 49 13.11 1.38 -3.49
N VAL A 50 13.81 0.28 -3.26
CA VAL A 50 13.27 -1.08 -3.43
C VAL A 50 13.29 -1.79 -2.08
N PHE A 51 12.19 -2.43 -1.72
CA PHE A 51 12.03 -3.18 -0.49
C PHE A 51 11.92 -4.66 -0.80
N ALA A 52 12.75 -5.47 -0.18
CA ALA A 52 12.65 -6.92 -0.28
C ALA A 52 11.71 -7.45 0.81
N LYS A 53 10.75 -8.27 0.43
CA LYS A 53 9.80 -8.90 1.37
C LYS A 53 10.53 -9.75 2.43
N SER A 54 11.64 -10.39 2.06
CA SER A 54 12.48 -11.16 2.99
C SER A 54 13.03 -10.34 4.17
N ASN A 55 13.10 -9.02 4.01
CA ASN A 55 13.58 -8.08 5.02
C ASN A 55 12.43 -7.30 5.68
N HIS A 56 11.17 -7.69 5.43
CA HIS A 56 10.03 -7.03 6.03
C HIS A 56 10.01 -7.25 7.55
N PRO A 57 9.96 -6.18 8.36
CA PRO A 57 9.95 -6.33 9.81
C PRO A 57 8.63 -6.94 10.29
N ALA A 58 8.68 -7.72 11.37
CA ALA A 58 7.49 -8.29 11.99
C ALA A 58 6.52 -7.23 12.54
N LEU A 59 7.05 -6.07 12.93
CA LEU A 59 6.27 -4.93 13.40
C LEU A 59 6.63 -3.70 12.59
N CYS A 60 5.62 -3.07 12.02
CA CYS A 60 5.81 -1.80 11.32
C CYS A 60 5.94 -0.63 12.29
N PRO A 61 6.76 0.40 11.94
CA PRO A 61 6.84 1.63 12.71
C PRO A 61 5.48 2.29 12.94
N GLU A 62 5.36 3.10 13.97
CA GLU A 62 4.11 3.78 14.33
C GLU A 62 3.58 4.68 13.21
N PRO A 63 2.23 4.89 13.14
CA PRO A 63 1.61 5.70 12.08
C PRO A 63 2.07 7.14 12.01
N ALA A 64 2.53 7.70 13.13
CA ALA A 64 3.02 9.07 13.18
C ALA A 64 4.33 9.26 12.42
N ASP A 65 5.11 8.19 12.24
CA ASP A 65 6.31 8.21 11.42
C ASP A 65 5.91 8.17 9.93
N GLN A 66 6.16 9.27 9.24
CA GLN A 66 5.86 9.43 7.81
C GLN A 66 7.04 9.05 6.92
N THR A 67 8.01 8.33 7.43
CA THR A 67 9.13 7.82 6.63
C THR A 67 8.63 6.84 5.56
N LEU A 68 9.35 6.74 4.46
CA LEU A 68 9.02 5.80 3.40
C LEU A 68 8.98 4.35 3.92
N ASP A 69 9.86 4.00 4.86
CA ASP A 69 9.88 2.69 5.51
C ASP A 69 8.57 2.39 6.25
N ALA A 70 8.08 3.33 7.04
CA ALA A 70 6.83 3.20 7.77
C ALA A 70 5.62 3.09 6.83
N LEU A 71 5.59 3.91 5.78
CA LEU A 71 4.51 3.92 4.80
C LEU A 71 4.46 2.61 4.01
N VAL A 72 5.61 2.14 3.51
CA VAL A 72 5.71 0.89 2.73
C VAL A 72 5.43 -0.32 3.61
N CYS A 73 5.96 -0.38 4.82
CA CYS A 73 5.76 -1.50 5.73
C CYS A 73 4.28 -1.83 5.90
N ARG A 74 3.44 -0.82 6.07
CA ARG A 74 1.99 -1.01 6.23
C ARG A 74 1.23 -1.25 4.94
N SER A 75 1.89 -1.07 3.82
CA SER A 75 1.28 -1.26 2.50
C SER A 75 1.59 -2.62 1.90
N LEU A 76 2.41 -3.45 2.55
CA LEU A 76 2.80 -4.77 2.08
C LEU A 76 1.92 -5.85 2.72
N PRO A 77 0.93 -6.41 2.00
CA PRO A 77 0.17 -7.55 2.47
C PRO A 77 1.00 -8.84 2.43
N ASP A 78 0.54 -9.87 3.15
CA ASP A 78 1.23 -11.16 3.21
C ASP A 78 1.43 -11.82 1.84
N ASN A 79 0.52 -11.57 0.91
CA ASN A 79 0.58 -12.06 -0.48
C ASN A 79 1.25 -11.09 -1.45
N ALA A 80 1.95 -10.06 -0.96
CA ALA A 80 2.74 -9.17 -1.81
C ALA A 80 3.84 -9.92 -2.56
N GLY A 81 4.30 -9.33 -3.67
CA GLY A 81 5.45 -9.83 -4.41
C GLY A 81 6.75 -9.85 -3.60
N ASP A 82 7.77 -10.37 -4.18
CA ASP A 82 9.09 -10.55 -3.53
C ASP A 82 9.82 -9.24 -3.31
N LEU A 83 9.66 -8.30 -4.25
CA LEU A 83 10.17 -6.93 -4.11
C LEU A 83 9.03 -5.94 -4.32
N TYR A 84 9.09 -4.83 -3.59
CA TYR A 84 8.24 -3.67 -3.78
C TYR A 84 9.09 -2.49 -4.26
N ILE A 85 8.67 -1.87 -5.36
CA ILE A 85 9.37 -0.71 -5.94
C ILE A 85 8.62 0.55 -5.53
N ALA A 86 9.22 1.36 -4.65
CA ALA A 86 8.73 2.69 -4.37
C ALA A 86 9.31 3.67 -5.38
N THR A 87 8.47 4.32 -6.15
CA THR A 87 8.86 5.41 -7.04
C THR A 87 9.09 6.70 -6.26
N ARG A 88 9.78 7.66 -6.85
CA ARG A 88 9.87 9.01 -6.28
C ARG A 88 8.51 9.70 -6.31
N PRO A 89 8.24 10.65 -5.40
CA PRO A 89 7.04 11.47 -5.49
C PRO A 89 6.89 12.09 -6.88
N GLY A 90 5.69 11.97 -7.46
CA GLY A 90 5.41 12.44 -8.82
C GLY A 90 5.81 11.50 -9.95
N SER A 91 6.45 10.37 -9.63
CA SER A 91 6.71 9.29 -10.59
C SER A 91 5.78 8.10 -10.32
N PHE A 92 5.35 7.43 -11.37
CA PHE A 92 4.48 6.26 -11.29
C PHE A 92 4.76 5.30 -12.45
N PHE A 93 4.32 4.07 -12.30
CA PHE A 93 4.35 3.10 -13.38
C PHE A 93 3.15 3.34 -14.32
N ASP A 94 3.38 3.35 -15.62
CA ASP A 94 2.30 3.42 -16.59
C ASP A 94 2.64 2.64 -17.86
N PRO A 95 2.11 1.44 -18.02
CA PRO A 95 2.29 0.65 -19.24
C PRO A 95 1.59 1.29 -20.45
N ASN A 96 0.73 2.28 -20.22
CA ASN A 96 -0.08 2.93 -21.25
C ASN A 96 0.39 4.35 -21.60
N LEU A 97 1.54 4.79 -21.08
CA LEU A 97 2.07 6.14 -21.32
C LEU A 97 2.11 6.49 -22.82
N ALA A 98 2.52 5.53 -23.65
CA ALA A 98 2.55 5.71 -25.12
C ALA A 98 1.17 5.95 -25.75
N ARG A 99 0.07 5.72 -25.01
CA ARG A 99 -1.32 5.98 -25.43
C ARG A 99 -1.85 7.33 -24.91
N GLY A 100 -0.99 8.22 -24.41
CA GLY A 100 -1.37 9.52 -23.89
C GLY A 100 -2.10 9.47 -22.54
N ARG A 101 -2.02 8.38 -21.80
CA ARG A 101 -2.51 8.27 -20.44
C ARG A 101 -1.36 8.56 -19.49
N GLY A 102 -1.61 9.38 -18.47
CA GLY A 102 -0.56 9.82 -17.54
C GLY A 102 -1.08 9.96 -16.12
N VAL A 103 -2.00 9.08 -15.70
CA VAL A 103 -2.53 9.05 -14.33
C VAL A 103 -2.49 7.63 -13.80
N ASN A 104 -1.98 7.48 -12.60
CA ASN A 104 -2.00 6.21 -11.86
C ASN A 104 -2.13 6.51 -10.36
N HIS A 105 -2.38 5.48 -9.57
CA HIS A 105 -2.51 5.52 -8.12
C HIS A 105 -1.76 4.34 -7.50
N GLY A 106 -1.70 4.27 -6.16
CA GLY A 106 -1.13 3.13 -5.45
C GLY A 106 0.28 3.36 -4.94
N SER A 107 0.78 4.59 -4.98
CA SER A 107 2.04 4.92 -4.31
C SER A 107 1.89 4.90 -2.78
N PRO A 108 2.97 4.72 -2.01
CA PRO A 108 2.89 4.71 -0.55
C PRO A 108 2.71 6.11 0.06
N TYR A 109 2.82 7.16 -0.73
CA TYR A 109 2.82 8.54 -0.25
C TYR A 109 1.44 9.01 0.19
N LEU A 110 1.41 9.93 1.15
CA LEU A 110 0.16 10.43 1.72
C LEU A 110 -0.77 11.08 0.70
N PHE A 111 -0.22 11.83 -0.27
CA PHE A 111 -1.03 12.47 -1.29
C PHE A 111 -1.83 11.48 -2.16
N ASP A 112 -1.36 10.23 -2.23
CA ASP A 112 -2.00 9.16 -2.99
C ASP A 112 -2.88 8.25 -2.10
N ARG A 113 -2.64 8.29 -0.80
CA ARG A 113 -3.35 7.49 0.20
C ARG A 113 -4.45 8.26 0.92
N THR A 114 -4.47 9.58 0.80
CA THR A 114 -5.42 10.44 1.49
C THR A 114 -6.43 10.97 0.49
N VAL A 115 -7.68 10.58 0.69
CA VAL A 115 -8.82 11.01 -0.12
C VAL A 115 -9.92 11.55 0.78
N PRO A 116 -10.72 12.52 0.32
CA PRO A 116 -11.86 13.00 1.08
C PRO A 116 -12.95 11.92 1.14
N LEU A 117 -13.64 11.84 2.28
CA LEU A 117 -14.83 11.03 2.45
C LEU A 117 -16.04 11.94 2.58
N PHE A 118 -16.98 11.85 1.64
CA PHE A 118 -18.27 12.54 1.70
C PHE A 118 -19.38 11.54 2.00
N VAL A 119 -20.19 11.83 3.00
CA VAL A 119 -21.36 11.01 3.36
C VAL A 119 -22.61 11.85 3.19
N ARG A 120 -23.60 11.32 2.45
CA ARG A 120 -24.91 11.93 2.24
C ARG A 120 -26.01 10.91 2.52
N GLY A 121 -27.01 11.30 3.28
CA GLY A 121 -28.20 10.48 3.59
C GLY A 121 -29.34 11.33 4.09
N ALA A 122 -30.59 10.83 3.94
CA ALA A 122 -31.80 11.54 4.33
C ALA A 122 -31.87 11.79 5.85
N ASP A 123 -31.34 10.86 6.64
CA ASP A 123 -31.44 10.89 8.11
C ASP A 123 -30.16 11.40 8.78
N LEU A 124 -29.29 12.04 8.02
CA LEU A 124 -28.06 12.62 8.55
C LEU A 124 -28.33 14.03 9.08
N ASN A 125 -28.41 14.16 10.39
CA ASN A 125 -28.43 15.44 11.04
C ASN A 125 -27.04 16.08 10.97
N GLY A 126 -26.96 17.34 10.55
CA GLY A 126 -25.69 18.08 10.47
C GLY A 126 -25.13 18.24 9.06
N ALA A 127 -26.02 18.58 8.09
CA ALA A 127 -25.57 18.94 6.74
C ALA A 127 -24.47 20.00 6.79
N GLY A 128 -23.36 19.76 6.07
CA GLY A 128 -22.21 20.65 6.03
C GLY A 128 -21.27 20.53 7.23
N GLN A 129 -21.41 19.51 8.07
CA GLN A 129 -20.42 19.27 9.13
C GLN A 129 -19.16 18.64 8.54
N GLU A 130 -18.02 19.16 8.98
CA GLU A 130 -16.69 18.64 8.65
C GLU A 130 -16.08 17.97 9.88
N GLN A 131 -15.55 16.77 9.69
CA GLN A 131 -14.74 16.09 10.69
C GLN A 131 -13.25 16.24 10.32
N THR A 132 -12.48 16.80 11.22
CA THR A 132 -11.06 17.15 10.97
C THR A 132 -10.07 16.03 11.28
N GLY A 133 -10.52 14.91 11.83
CA GLY A 133 -9.65 13.77 12.17
C GLY A 133 -9.45 12.80 11.00
N PRO A 134 -8.38 11.99 11.03
CA PRO A 134 -8.16 10.96 10.02
C PRO A 134 -9.28 9.92 10.05
N VAL A 135 -9.78 9.57 8.87
CA VAL A 135 -10.85 8.60 8.65
C VAL A 135 -10.29 7.42 7.85
N ARG A 136 -10.71 6.22 8.19
CA ARG A 136 -10.30 4.98 7.51
C ARG A 136 -11.47 4.38 6.74
N PRO A 137 -11.23 3.59 5.70
CA PRO A 137 -12.31 2.84 5.02
C PRO A 137 -13.16 1.99 5.96
N SER A 138 -12.58 1.41 7.02
CA SER A 138 -13.31 0.68 8.06
C SER A 138 -14.32 1.55 8.83
N ASP A 139 -14.03 2.84 9.01
CA ASP A 139 -14.94 3.78 9.68
C ASP A 139 -16.21 4.00 8.82
N PHE A 140 -16.05 4.10 7.49
CA PHE A 140 -17.20 4.16 6.59
C PHE A 140 -18.08 2.91 6.72
N THR A 141 -17.47 1.72 6.74
CA THR A 141 -18.20 0.46 6.86
C THR A 141 -18.93 0.35 8.21
N ALA A 142 -18.28 0.75 9.30
CA ALA A 142 -18.90 0.77 10.63
C ALA A 142 -20.06 1.78 10.69
N THR A 143 -19.87 2.96 10.11
CA THR A 143 -20.92 4.00 10.01
C THR A 143 -22.13 3.50 9.22
N ALA A 144 -21.91 2.89 8.05
CA ALA A 144 -22.99 2.34 7.23
C ALA A 144 -23.74 1.22 7.96
N ALA A 145 -23.01 0.31 8.62
CA ALA A 145 -23.62 -0.77 9.39
C ALA A 145 -24.51 -0.22 10.53
N ALA A 146 -24.02 0.78 11.26
CA ALA A 146 -24.79 1.44 12.31
C ALA A 146 -26.08 2.09 11.78
N ARG A 147 -26.02 2.75 10.62
CA ARG A 147 -27.23 3.35 9.98
C ARG A 147 -28.22 2.29 9.50
N LEU A 148 -27.76 1.12 9.11
CA LEU A 148 -28.60 0.01 8.66
C LEU A 148 -29.08 -0.89 9.82
N GLY A 149 -28.65 -0.65 11.05
CA GLY A 149 -28.97 -1.48 12.22
C GLY A 149 -28.40 -2.91 12.13
N ILE A 150 -27.29 -3.10 11.45
CA ILE A 150 -26.63 -4.38 11.28
C ILE A 150 -25.23 -4.38 11.91
N GLN A 151 -24.69 -5.56 12.19
CA GLN A 151 -23.32 -5.69 12.67
C GLN A 151 -22.32 -5.45 11.51
N PRO A 152 -21.24 -4.68 11.74
CA PRO A 152 -20.21 -4.54 10.73
C PRO A 152 -19.49 -5.88 10.48
N PRO A 153 -18.99 -6.14 9.28
CA PRO A 153 -18.21 -7.33 9.00
C PRO A 153 -16.91 -7.35 9.84
N ALA A 154 -16.38 -8.53 10.14
CA ALA A 154 -15.20 -8.71 11.01
C ALA A 154 -13.99 -7.84 10.60
N GLY A 155 -13.75 -7.66 9.31
CA GLY A 155 -12.66 -6.80 8.81
C GLY A 155 -12.84 -5.31 9.11
N ALA A 156 -14.04 -4.87 9.50
CA ALA A 156 -14.34 -3.49 9.86
C ALA A 156 -14.65 -3.31 11.36
N ALA A 157 -14.44 -4.34 12.20
CA ALA A 157 -14.75 -4.33 13.62
C ALA A 157 -14.03 -3.22 14.42
N LEU A 158 -12.89 -2.74 13.93
CA LEU A 158 -12.14 -1.62 14.51
C LEU A 158 -12.57 -0.25 13.96
N GLY A 159 -13.51 -0.20 13.05
CA GLY A 159 -14.05 1.04 12.48
C GLY A 159 -14.90 1.78 13.51
N ARG A 160 -14.88 3.10 13.43
CA ARG A 160 -15.70 4.00 14.27
C ARG A 160 -16.94 4.43 13.49
N ASP A 161 -18.09 4.53 14.15
CA ASP A 161 -19.24 5.23 13.58
C ASP A 161 -18.96 6.75 13.60
N LEU A 162 -18.71 7.32 12.42
CA LEU A 162 -18.39 8.74 12.24
C LEU A 162 -19.58 9.67 12.50
N LEU A 163 -20.77 9.14 12.55
CA LEU A 163 -22.02 9.89 12.72
C LEU A 163 -22.66 9.63 14.10
N SER A 164 -21.98 8.86 14.94
CA SER A 164 -22.38 8.75 16.35
C SER A 164 -22.14 10.10 17.01
N THR A 165 -23.20 10.76 17.46
CA THR A 165 -23.07 11.90 18.35
C THR A 165 -22.45 11.41 19.65
N SER A 166 -21.20 11.81 19.92
CA SER A 166 -20.64 11.67 21.26
C SER A 166 -21.57 12.41 22.22
N ARG A 167 -22.28 11.66 23.05
CA ARG A 167 -23.01 12.23 24.19
C ARG A 167 -22.02 12.62 25.26
#